data_68f7b4bac0861ba242bb76d3ce98cdd5
#
_entry.id   68f7b4bac0861ba242bb76d3ce98cdd5
#
_cell.length_a   1.000
_cell.length_b   1.000
_cell.length_c   1.000
_cell.angle_alpha   90.00
_cell.angle_beta   90.00
_cell.angle_gamma   90.00
#
_symmetry.space_group_name_H-M   'P 1'
#
loop_
_entity.id
_entity.type
_entity.pdbx_description
1 polymer ?
#
loop_
_entity_poly.entity_id
_entity_poly.type
_entity_poly.pdbx_seq_one_letter_code
_entity_poly.pdbx_strand_id
1 'polypeptide(L)'
;MVRFTCQTGGRIFEQAWKKGKELSANRAGFAYLYGFICHFALDHSCHGYIEEKIQKSGVTHAEIEVEFDRMLLEKHGHNPITSHLTNHIPTDATCAGVIAEFFPEVTKQEVQQAVSGCNSVSSTVDL
;
A
#
# COMPACT_ATOMS: atom_id res chain seq x y z
N MET A 1 11.47 3.44 -5.20
CA MET A 1 10.07 3.15 -5.56
C MET A 1 10.05 1.80 -6.28
N VAL A 2 9.61 0.74 -5.63
CA VAL A 2 9.55 -0.59 -6.24
C VAL A 2 8.33 -0.59 -7.16
N ARG A 3 8.56 -0.61 -8.48
CA ARG A 3 7.49 -0.89 -9.43
C ARG A 3 6.99 -2.31 -9.18
N PHE A 4 5.81 -2.44 -8.59
CA PHE A 4 5.11 -3.71 -8.56
C PHE A 4 4.67 -4.04 -9.99
N THR A 5 5.53 -4.73 -10.72
CA THR A 5 5.17 -5.26 -12.03
C THR A 5 4.17 -6.40 -11.86
N CYS A 6 3.38 -6.67 -12.88
CA CYS A 6 2.41 -7.79 -12.91
C CYS A 6 3.05 -9.14 -12.51
N GLN A 7 4.36 -9.32 -12.77
CA GLN A 7 5.13 -10.49 -12.34
C GLN A 7 5.32 -10.57 -10.82
N THR A 8 5.50 -9.43 -10.14
CA THR A 8 5.63 -9.38 -8.67
C THR A 8 4.29 -9.74 -8.01
N GLY A 9 3.18 -9.25 -8.53
CA GLY A 9 1.85 -9.61 -8.05
C GLY A 9 1.58 -11.12 -8.16
N GLY A 10 1.87 -11.73 -9.30
CA GLY A 10 1.71 -13.16 -9.50
C GLY A 10 2.51 -14.02 -8.50
N ARG A 11 3.75 -13.62 -8.20
CA ARG A 11 4.60 -14.31 -7.20
C ARG A 11 4.04 -14.21 -5.78
N ILE A 12 3.50 -13.05 -5.40
CA ILE A 12 2.88 -12.86 -4.08
C ILE A 12 1.63 -13.72 -3.95
N PHE A 13 0.78 -13.77 -4.97
CA PHE A 13 -0.41 -14.63 -4.98
C PHE A 13 -0.02 -16.12 -4.90
N GLU A 14 1.02 -16.55 -5.60
CA GLU A 14 1.51 -17.92 -5.54
C GLU A 14 2.05 -18.28 -4.14
N GLN A 15 2.80 -17.38 -3.53
CA GLN A 15 3.28 -17.53 -2.15
C GLN A 15 2.13 -17.57 -1.15
N ALA A 16 1.16 -16.66 -1.28
CA ALA A 16 -0.02 -16.61 -0.46
C ALA A 16 -0.87 -17.88 -0.58
N TRP A 17 -0.99 -18.43 -1.79
CA TRP A 17 -1.68 -19.70 -2.02
C TRP A 17 -0.96 -20.89 -1.36
N LYS A 18 0.36 -20.96 -1.47
CA LYS A 18 1.17 -22.01 -0.83
C LYS A 18 1.04 -21.94 0.70
N LYS A 19 1.07 -20.74 1.26
CA LYS A 19 0.90 -20.49 2.69
C LYS A 19 -0.57 -20.52 3.17
N GLY A 20 -1.54 -20.42 2.27
CA GLY A 20 -2.96 -20.33 2.62
C GLY A 20 -3.47 -21.46 3.51
N LYS A 21 -2.87 -22.66 3.39
CA LYS A 21 -3.17 -23.80 4.27
C LYS A 21 -2.60 -23.63 5.69
N GLU A 22 -1.46 -22.93 5.82
CA GLU A 22 -0.83 -22.64 7.12
C GLU A 22 -1.45 -21.39 7.74
N LEU A 23 -1.87 -20.41 6.91
CA LEU A 23 -2.56 -19.20 7.32
C LEU A 23 -3.98 -19.44 7.86
N SER A 24 -4.57 -20.60 7.65
CA SER A 24 -5.93 -20.92 8.13
C SER A 24 -6.10 -20.74 9.65
N ALA A 25 -5.01 -20.73 10.41
CA ALA A 25 -4.98 -20.43 11.84
C ALA A 25 -4.60 -18.96 12.17
N ASN A 26 -4.15 -18.16 11.18
CA ASN A 26 -3.65 -16.80 11.41
C ASN A 26 -4.56 -15.74 10.78
N ARG A 27 -5.47 -15.19 11.59
CA ARG A 27 -6.42 -14.13 11.15
C ARG A 27 -5.72 -12.89 10.63
N ALA A 28 -4.55 -12.52 11.18
CA ALA A 28 -3.78 -11.35 10.74
C ALA A 28 -3.18 -11.57 9.36
N GLY A 29 -2.69 -12.77 9.05
CA GLY A 29 -2.21 -13.13 7.71
C GLY A 29 -3.31 -13.05 6.66
N PHE A 30 -4.52 -13.52 6.96
CA PHE A 30 -5.67 -13.35 6.07
C PHE A 30 -6.05 -11.88 5.88
N ALA A 31 -6.11 -11.09 6.95
CA ALA A 31 -6.42 -9.67 6.85
C ALA A 31 -5.42 -8.93 5.96
N TYR A 32 -4.13 -9.22 6.12
CA TYR A 32 -3.08 -8.67 5.26
C TYR A 32 -3.27 -9.09 3.79
N LEU A 33 -3.50 -10.37 3.53
CA LEU A 33 -3.70 -10.89 2.18
C LEU A 33 -4.90 -10.23 1.49
N TYR A 34 -6.03 -10.10 2.17
CA TYR A 34 -7.22 -9.44 1.62
C TYR A 34 -6.96 -7.96 1.34
N GLY A 35 -6.30 -7.25 2.26
CA GLY A 35 -5.90 -5.86 2.03
C GLY A 35 -4.99 -5.72 0.82
N PHE A 36 -4.01 -6.62 0.67
CA PHE A 36 -3.13 -6.66 -0.48
C PHE A 36 -3.88 -6.91 -1.80
N ILE A 37 -4.84 -7.85 -1.80
CA ILE A 37 -5.70 -8.13 -2.99
C ILE A 37 -6.51 -6.90 -3.36
N CYS A 38 -7.12 -6.23 -2.39
CA CYS A 38 -7.90 -5.01 -2.63
C CYS A 38 -7.04 -3.88 -3.20
N HIS A 39 -5.85 -3.66 -2.62
CA HIS A 39 -4.89 -2.68 -3.13
C HIS A 39 -4.48 -3.00 -4.57
N PHE A 40 -4.06 -4.24 -4.84
CA PHE A 40 -3.63 -4.66 -6.16
C PHE A 40 -4.74 -4.52 -7.21
N ALA A 41 -5.98 -4.90 -6.88
CA ALA A 41 -7.13 -4.78 -7.78
C ALA A 41 -7.44 -3.31 -8.11
N LEU A 42 -7.38 -2.43 -7.11
CA LEU A 42 -7.57 -0.98 -7.29
C LEU A 42 -6.47 -0.39 -8.18
N ASP A 43 -5.22 -0.62 -7.82
CA ASP A 43 -4.05 -0.14 -8.56
C ASP A 43 -4.10 -0.59 -10.03
N HIS A 44 -4.33 -1.88 -10.27
CA HIS A 44 -4.47 -2.43 -11.63
C HIS A 44 -5.60 -1.77 -12.42
N SER A 45 -6.74 -1.49 -11.77
CA SER A 45 -7.90 -0.87 -12.42
C SER A 45 -7.67 0.60 -12.75
N CYS A 46 -6.89 1.31 -11.93
CA CYS A 46 -6.62 2.74 -12.10
C CYS A 46 -5.44 3.03 -13.02
N HIS A 47 -4.51 2.09 -13.19
CA HIS A 47 -3.26 2.29 -13.92
C HIS A 47 -3.45 2.83 -15.34
N GLY A 48 -4.39 2.27 -16.10
CA GLY A 48 -4.67 2.73 -17.46
C GLY A 48 -5.11 4.19 -17.53
N TYR A 49 -5.95 4.62 -16.60
CA TYR A 49 -6.38 6.01 -16.48
C TYR A 49 -5.23 6.93 -16.08
N ILE A 50 -4.42 6.55 -15.12
CA ILE A 50 -3.27 7.32 -14.64
C ILE A 50 -2.26 7.51 -15.76
N GLU A 51 -1.91 6.45 -16.51
CA GLU A 51 -1.00 6.52 -17.64
C GLU A 51 -1.51 7.44 -18.76
N GLU A 52 -2.80 7.36 -19.08
CA GLU A 52 -3.42 8.26 -20.04
C GLU A 52 -3.33 9.73 -19.60
N LYS A 53 -3.54 10.00 -18.31
CA LYS A 53 -3.42 11.36 -17.75
C LYS A 53 -1.99 11.88 -17.81
N ILE A 54 -1.00 11.07 -17.45
CA ILE A 54 0.42 11.43 -17.54
C ILE A 54 0.78 11.84 -18.96
N GLN A 55 0.36 11.04 -19.96
CA GLN A 55 0.66 11.32 -21.37
C GLN A 55 0.01 12.62 -21.89
N LYS A 56 -1.20 12.92 -21.42
CA LYS A 56 -1.96 14.09 -21.88
C LYS A 56 -1.59 15.40 -21.19
N SER A 57 -1.24 15.35 -19.91
CA SER A 57 -1.05 16.56 -19.10
C SER A 57 0.41 16.81 -18.69
N GLY A 58 1.28 15.81 -18.79
CA GLY A 58 2.65 15.90 -18.32
C GLY A 58 2.81 15.90 -16.79
N VAL A 59 1.72 15.76 -16.03
CA VAL A 59 1.76 15.59 -14.56
C VAL A 59 2.34 14.23 -14.21
N THR A 60 3.02 14.14 -13.10
CA THR A 60 3.59 12.88 -12.60
C THR A 60 2.53 11.98 -11.97
N HIS A 61 2.82 10.68 -11.88
CA HIS A 61 1.98 9.70 -11.19
C HIS A 61 1.67 10.13 -9.75
N ALA A 62 2.70 10.54 -9.00
CA ALA A 62 2.55 10.97 -7.62
C ALA A 62 1.66 12.21 -7.45
N GLU A 63 1.76 13.18 -8.35
CA GLU A 63 0.89 14.36 -8.33
C GLU A 63 -0.58 13.99 -8.57
N ILE A 64 -0.86 13.02 -9.45
CA ILE A 64 -2.23 12.56 -9.70
C ILE A 64 -2.80 11.90 -8.44
N GLU A 65 -2.03 11.04 -7.77
CA GLU A 65 -2.46 10.36 -6.54
C GLU A 65 -2.71 11.35 -5.40
N VAL A 66 -1.80 12.28 -5.17
CA VAL A 66 -1.93 13.30 -4.12
C VAL A 66 -3.16 14.18 -4.36
N GLU A 67 -3.39 14.64 -5.61
CA GLU A 67 -4.57 15.45 -5.93
C GLU A 67 -5.87 14.66 -5.81
N PHE A 68 -5.85 13.38 -6.11
CA PHE A 68 -7.01 12.51 -5.95
C PHE A 68 -7.35 12.31 -4.47
N ASP A 69 -6.36 12.05 -3.64
CA ASP A 69 -6.54 11.94 -2.18
C ASP A 69 -7.06 13.25 -1.58
N ARG A 70 -6.49 14.39 -1.99
CA ARG A 70 -6.94 15.72 -1.59
C ARG A 70 -8.42 15.92 -1.92
N MET A 71 -8.80 15.64 -3.17
CA MET A 71 -10.19 15.78 -3.62
C MET A 71 -11.15 14.89 -2.82
N LEU A 72 -10.77 13.65 -2.54
CA LEU A 72 -11.59 12.73 -1.76
C LEU A 72 -11.77 13.21 -0.31
N LEU A 73 -10.70 13.67 0.33
CA LEU A 73 -10.76 14.22 1.68
C LEU A 73 -11.70 15.42 1.75
N GLU A 74 -11.55 16.39 0.86
CA GLU A 74 -12.42 17.58 0.77
C GLU A 74 -13.88 17.19 0.52
N LYS A 75 -14.13 16.26 -0.40
CA LYS A 75 -15.48 15.76 -0.70
C LYS A 75 -16.16 15.12 0.52
N HIS A 76 -15.39 14.52 1.41
CA HIS A 76 -15.87 13.91 2.65
C HIS A 76 -15.82 14.87 3.85
N GLY A 77 -15.51 16.15 3.65
CA GLY A 77 -15.49 17.16 4.70
C GLY A 77 -14.27 17.10 5.61
N HIS A 78 -13.21 16.42 5.18
CA HIS A 78 -11.93 16.36 5.87
C HIS A 78 -10.97 17.44 5.35
N ASN A 79 -10.10 17.94 6.23
CA ASN A 79 -9.06 18.87 5.84
C ASN A 79 -7.82 18.08 5.33
N PRO A 80 -7.42 18.22 4.06
CA PRO A 80 -6.31 17.46 3.49
C PRO A 80 -4.96 17.70 4.18
N ILE A 81 -4.76 18.89 4.75
CA ILE A 81 -3.50 19.26 5.42
C ILE A 81 -3.36 18.62 6.80
N THR A 82 -4.47 18.47 7.53
CA THR A 82 -4.46 17.97 8.91
C THR A 82 -4.89 16.51 9.04
N SER A 83 -5.39 15.91 7.96
CA SER A 83 -5.84 14.51 7.96
C SER A 83 -4.66 13.55 7.77
N HIS A 84 -4.49 12.64 8.72
CA HIS A 84 -3.45 11.62 8.66
C HIS A 84 -4.00 10.32 8.04
N LEU A 85 -3.71 10.09 6.77
CA LEU A 85 -4.21 8.93 6.02
C LEU A 85 -3.66 7.59 6.50
N THR A 86 -2.47 7.58 7.11
CA THR A 86 -1.74 6.37 7.48
C THR A 86 -1.84 5.98 8.95
N ASN A 87 -2.52 6.76 9.79
CA ASN A 87 -2.64 6.50 11.24
C ASN A 87 -3.27 5.14 11.59
N HIS A 88 -4.02 4.56 10.67
CA HIS A 88 -4.64 3.24 10.85
C HIS A 88 -3.68 2.07 10.57
N ILE A 89 -2.48 2.34 10.03
CA ILE A 89 -1.49 1.31 9.71
C ILE A 89 -0.68 0.99 10.97
N PRO A 90 -0.78 -0.24 11.51
CA PRO A 90 -0.02 -0.61 12.69
C PRO A 90 1.48 -0.77 12.37
N THR A 91 2.33 -0.16 13.21
CA THR A 91 3.80 -0.20 13.05
C THR A 91 4.48 -1.17 14.00
N ASP A 92 3.70 -1.99 14.69
CA ASP A 92 4.23 -2.93 15.68
C ASP A 92 4.96 -4.13 15.05
N ALA A 93 5.81 -4.75 15.84
CA ALA A 93 6.64 -5.86 15.41
C ALA A 93 5.84 -7.14 15.06
N THR A 94 4.59 -7.26 15.54
CA THR A 94 3.73 -8.40 15.23
C THR A 94 3.21 -8.29 13.82
N CYS A 95 2.68 -7.12 13.45
CA CYS A 95 2.22 -6.84 12.08
C CYS A 95 3.36 -6.93 11.07
N ALA A 96 4.54 -6.37 11.40
CA ALA A 96 5.73 -6.50 10.56
C ALA A 96 6.14 -7.96 10.35
N GLY A 97 6.01 -8.80 11.37
CA GLY A 97 6.27 -10.24 11.27
C GLY A 97 5.31 -10.93 10.31
N VAL A 98 4.02 -10.60 10.38
CA VAL A 98 3.00 -11.15 9.47
C VAL A 98 3.30 -10.77 8.02
N ILE A 99 3.64 -9.51 7.77
CA ILE A 99 3.97 -9.02 6.42
C ILE A 99 5.22 -9.71 5.88
N ALA A 100 6.28 -9.84 6.69
CA ALA A 100 7.53 -10.49 6.28
C ALA A 100 7.35 -11.96 5.85
N GLU A 101 6.31 -12.64 6.34
CA GLU A 101 6.00 -14.01 5.91
C GLU A 101 5.62 -14.12 4.43
N PHE A 102 5.15 -13.03 3.82
CA PHE A 102 4.80 -12.98 2.40
C PHE A 102 5.97 -12.56 1.49
N PHE A 103 7.05 -12.06 2.08
CA PHE A 103 8.22 -11.54 1.36
C PHE A 103 9.50 -12.18 1.89
N PRO A 104 9.87 -13.38 1.42
CA PRO A 104 11.01 -14.11 1.95
C PRO A 104 12.37 -13.41 1.75
N GLU A 105 12.42 -12.39 0.88
CA GLU A 105 13.64 -11.61 0.60
C GLU A 105 13.87 -10.47 1.60
N VAL A 106 12.89 -10.15 2.46
CA VAL A 106 12.99 -9.06 3.43
C VAL A 106 12.86 -9.56 4.87
N THR A 107 13.58 -8.91 5.76
CA THR A 107 13.52 -9.19 7.19
C THR A 107 12.36 -8.46 7.85
N LYS A 108 11.89 -8.98 8.98
CA LYS A 108 10.89 -8.31 9.83
C LYS A 108 11.30 -6.88 10.20
N GLN A 109 12.60 -6.63 10.42
CA GLN A 109 13.10 -5.30 10.77
C GLN A 109 12.98 -4.33 9.60
N GLU A 110 13.31 -4.75 8.39
CA GLU A 110 13.16 -3.93 7.19
C GLU A 110 11.68 -3.59 6.92
N VAL A 111 10.79 -4.56 7.09
CA VAL A 111 9.34 -4.32 7.00
C VAL A 111 8.88 -3.30 8.04
N GLN A 112 9.30 -3.45 9.30
CA GLN A 112 8.94 -2.53 10.36
C GLN A 112 9.43 -1.10 10.10
N GLN A 113 10.66 -0.96 9.59
CA GLN A 113 11.21 0.33 9.19
C GLN A 113 10.42 0.96 8.04
N ALA A 114 10.07 0.18 7.01
CA ALA A 114 9.29 0.66 5.88
C ALA A 114 7.91 1.15 6.30
N VAL A 115 7.19 0.38 7.12
CA VAL A 115 5.85 0.75 7.61
C VAL A 115 5.91 1.99 8.53
N SER A 116 6.93 2.07 9.39
CA SER A 116 7.14 3.25 10.25
C SER A 116 7.49 4.49 9.43
N GLY A 117 8.24 4.33 8.33
CA GLY A 117 8.55 5.40 7.40
C GLY A 117 7.31 5.96 6.71
N CYS A 118 6.37 5.11 6.30
CA CYS A 118 5.11 5.55 5.71
C CYS A 118 4.31 6.48 6.65
N ASN A 119 4.30 6.18 7.95
CA ASN A 119 3.61 7.01 8.93
C ASN A 119 4.30 8.35 9.19
N SER A 120 5.63 8.42 9.05
CA SER A 120 6.37 9.68 9.26
C SER A 120 6.26 10.63 8.06
N VAL A 121 6.19 10.12 6.83
CA VAL A 121 6.08 10.95 5.61
C VAL A 121 4.72 11.65 5.54
N SER A 122 3.65 11.04 6.04
CA SER A 122 2.32 11.67 6.13
C SER A 122 2.26 12.87 7.10
N SER A 123 3.30 13.06 7.92
CA SER A 123 3.38 14.17 8.89
C SER A 123 4.15 15.38 8.38
N THR A 124 4.79 15.31 7.22
CA THR A 124 5.69 16.32 6.67
C THR A 124 5.37 16.62 5.21
N VAL A 125 4.18 17.13 4.94
CA VAL A 125 3.99 17.98 3.78
C VAL A 125 4.14 19.42 4.29
N ASP A 126 5.38 19.80 4.59
CA ASP A 126 5.75 21.19 4.70
C ASP A 126 5.73 21.77 3.27
N LEU A 127 4.82 22.69 3.05
CA LEU A 127 4.74 23.57 1.88
C LEU A 127 5.88 24.58 1.90
#